data_b5fc04d0d77faedd42984c33d1a528b7
#
_entry.id   b5fc04d0d77faedd42984c33d1a528b7
#
_cell.length_a   1.000
_cell.length_b   1.000
_cell.length_c   1.000
_cell.angle_alpha   90.00
_cell.angle_beta   90.00
_cell.angle_gamma   90.00
#
_symmetry.space_group_name_H-M   'P 1'
#
loop_
_entity.id
_entity.type
_entity.pdbx_description
1 polymer ?
#
loop_
_entity_poly.entity_id
_entity_poly.type
_entity_poly.pdbx_seq_one_letter_code
_entity_poly.pdbx_strand_id
1 'polypeptide(L)'
;MIQHDIVIIGGGPAGLAAAAAAKKSGAEDILILERDSVLGGILNQCIHNGFGLHTFKEELTGPEYAARYEEEVKKLEIPYRLNSMVLDINKDKEITVVSRSEGLELIKAKAIILAMGCRERPRGALNIPGYRPAGIYTAGTAQRLMNIEGHMVGKEVVILGSGDIGLIMARRMTLEGAKVKVVAELMPYSGGLKRNIVQCLNDFDIPLKLSHTVVNIEGKERVKGITLAQVGPDRKPIPGTEEHYDCDTLLLSCGLIPENELTRNMGVAMNPVTSGPMVNDRLETGIEGVFACGNVLHVHDLVDYVSEEAALAGQNAAKYVKSGETKKGHSVTLKAENGVRYTVPQSIDTEAMADKLTVRFRVADVYKNRSISVCFDGERVSSRKKRVLAPGEMEQVILTKESMEKYPDLKEITICTEVDE
;
A
#
# COMPACT_ATOMS: atom_id res chain seq x y z
N MET A 1 16.67 25.92 14.08
CA MET A 1 16.40 24.72 13.25
C MET A 1 16.89 23.51 14.01
N ILE A 2 16.01 22.59 14.32
CA ILE A 2 16.33 21.32 15.00
C ILE A 2 16.97 20.39 13.97
N GLN A 3 17.99 19.62 14.36
CA GLN A 3 18.65 18.68 13.44
C GLN A 3 18.52 17.26 13.96
N HIS A 4 18.29 16.32 13.04
CA HIS A 4 18.28 14.88 13.30
C HIS A 4 19.04 14.12 12.22
N ASP A 5 19.57 12.96 12.56
CA ASP A 5 20.23 12.08 11.61
C ASP A 5 19.19 11.44 10.67
N ILE A 6 18.16 10.84 11.24
CA ILE A 6 17.07 10.20 10.47
C ILE A 6 15.73 10.74 10.95
N VAL A 7 14.91 11.26 10.02
CA VAL A 7 13.51 11.60 10.29
C VAL A 7 12.60 10.69 9.48
N ILE A 8 11.64 10.06 10.17
CA ILE A 8 10.67 9.13 9.57
C ILE A 8 9.32 9.81 9.57
N ILE A 9 8.71 9.90 8.39
CA ILE A 9 7.41 10.54 8.19
C ILE A 9 6.32 9.48 8.18
N GLY A 10 5.58 9.39 9.28
CA GLY A 10 4.52 8.42 9.54
C GLY A 10 4.92 7.36 10.58
N GLY A 11 4.10 7.22 11.62
CA GLY A 11 4.25 6.24 12.71
C GLY A 11 3.39 4.99 12.54
N GLY A 12 3.01 4.64 11.31
CA GLY A 12 2.36 3.38 10.96
C GLY A 12 3.33 2.20 10.91
N PRO A 13 2.89 0.99 10.49
CA PRO A 13 3.71 -0.22 10.50
C PRO A 13 5.03 -0.07 9.75
N ALA A 14 5.04 0.63 8.61
CA ALA A 14 6.27 0.90 7.86
C ALA A 14 7.24 1.78 8.66
N GLY A 15 6.77 2.90 9.20
CA GLY A 15 7.63 3.82 9.95
C GLY A 15 8.20 3.20 11.22
N LEU A 16 7.40 2.44 11.96
CA LEU A 16 7.84 1.74 13.18
C LEU A 16 8.90 0.66 12.87
N ALA A 17 8.67 -0.15 11.83
CA ALA A 17 9.63 -1.17 11.40
C ALA A 17 10.94 -0.56 10.88
N ALA A 18 10.86 0.54 10.10
CA ALA A 18 12.03 1.26 9.62
C ALA A 18 12.85 1.87 10.78
N ALA A 19 12.17 2.48 11.76
CA ALA A 19 12.81 3.06 12.94
C ALA A 19 13.58 2.02 13.75
N ALA A 20 12.92 0.89 14.06
CA ALA A 20 13.52 -0.21 14.80
C ALA A 20 14.74 -0.78 14.07
N ALA A 21 14.64 -0.99 12.75
CA ALA A 21 15.73 -1.50 11.93
C ALA A 21 16.89 -0.50 11.83
N ALA A 22 16.62 0.79 11.68
CA ALA A 22 17.65 1.83 11.67
C ALA A 22 18.41 1.88 12.99
N LYS A 23 17.71 1.85 14.12
CA LYS A 23 18.34 1.84 15.46
C LYS A 23 19.20 0.61 15.70
N LYS A 24 18.69 -0.58 15.35
CA LYS A 24 19.47 -1.83 15.41
C LYS A 24 20.69 -1.82 14.48
N SER A 25 20.65 -1.06 13.41
CA SER A 25 21.78 -0.86 12.49
C SER A 25 22.75 0.22 12.98
N GLY A 26 22.53 0.76 14.19
CA GLY A 26 23.39 1.69 14.89
C GLY A 26 23.23 3.16 14.49
N ALA A 27 22.05 3.56 14.02
CA ALA A 27 21.67 4.97 13.99
C ALA A 27 21.23 5.39 15.41
N GLU A 28 21.78 6.48 15.92
CA GLU A 28 21.49 6.91 17.29
C GLU A 28 20.37 7.95 17.33
N ASP A 29 20.39 8.92 16.44
CA ASP A 29 19.46 10.04 16.40
C ASP A 29 18.38 9.80 15.32
N ILE A 30 17.22 9.29 15.78
CA ILE A 30 16.07 8.98 14.95
C ILE A 30 14.85 9.69 15.53
N LEU A 31 14.05 10.34 14.69
CA LEU A 31 12.77 10.93 15.08
C LEU A 31 11.66 10.41 14.19
N ILE A 32 10.55 9.92 14.79
CA ILE A 32 9.32 9.60 14.08
C ILE A 32 8.35 10.78 14.22
N LEU A 33 7.78 11.24 13.10
CA LEU A 33 6.72 12.25 13.07
C LEU A 33 5.40 11.59 12.66
N GLU A 34 4.41 11.62 13.59
CA GLU A 34 3.09 11.05 13.36
C GLU A 34 2.01 12.13 13.51
N ARG A 35 1.13 12.23 12.51
CA ARG A 35 0.04 13.21 12.49
C ARG A 35 -1.13 12.87 13.42
N ASP A 36 -1.34 11.57 13.68
CA ASP A 36 -2.41 11.10 14.57
C ASP A 36 -1.98 11.21 16.04
N SER A 37 -2.91 11.02 16.94
CA SER A 37 -2.71 11.03 18.41
C SER A 37 -2.10 9.75 18.95
N VAL A 38 -1.92 8.73 18.12
CA VAL A 38 -1.38 7.41 18.46
C VAL A 38 -0.50 6.89 17.34
N LEU A 39 0.45 6.02 17.68
CA LEU A 39 1.21 5.23 16.71
C LEU A 39 0.37 4.07 16.16
N GLY A 40 0.91 3.29 15.21
CA GLY A 40 0.26 2.11 14.63
C GLY A 40 -0.49 2.37 13.32
N GLY A 41 -0.87 3.62 13.06
CA GLY A 41 -1.51 4.03 11.81
C GLY A 41 -2.80 3.26 11.52
N ILE A 42 -2.98 2.82 10.26
CA ILE A 42 -4.19 2.14 9.79
C ILE A 42 -4.47 0.80 10.52
N LEU A 43 -3.46 0.17 11.11
CA LEU A 43 -3.63 -1.10 11.82
C LEU A 43 -4.55 -1.00 13.01
N ASN A 44 -4.61 0.15 13.68
CA ASN A 44 -5.45 0.36 14.86
C ASN A 44 -6.94 0.13 14.58
N GLN A 45 -7.39 0.38 13.37
CA GLN A 45 -8.79 0.12 12.97
C GLN A 45 -9.01 -1.28 12.37
N CYS A 46 -7.95 -2.04 12.09
CA CYS A 46 -8.01 -3.37 11.49
C CYS A 46 -8.16 -4.46 12.57
N ILE A 47 -9.32 -4.54 13.22
CA ILE A 47 -9.57 -5.44 14.36
C ILE A 47 -9.79 -6.92 13.98
N HIS A 48 -9.73 -7.25 12.69
CA HIS A 48 -9.78 -8.63 12.19
C HIS A 48 -8.41 -9.31 12.27
N ASN A 49 -8.38 -10.63 12.24
CA ASN A 49 -7.18 -11.45 12.24
C ASN A 49 -6.52 -11.54 10.85
N GLY A 50 -5.30 -12.08 10.83
CA GLY A 50 -4.56 -12.40 9.60
C GLY A 50 -3.26 -11.61 9.43
N PHE A 51 -2.81 -10.92 10.46
CA PHE A 51 -1.55 -10.18 10.50
C PHE A 51 -0.48 -10.99 11.25
N GLY A 52 0.80 -10.80 10.91
CA GLY A 52 1.93 -11.31 11.69
C GLY A 52 2.39 -12.74 11.39
N LEU A 53 1.72 -13.45 10.51
CA LEU A 53 2.05 -14.85 10.20
C LEU A 53 3.48 -15.03 9.66
N HIS A 54 3.98 -14.07 8.88
CA HIS A 54 5.34 -14.11 8.33
C HIS A 54 6.37 -13.49 9.28
N THR A 55 6.03 -12.39 9.96
CA THR A 55 6.94 -11.65 10.84
C THR A 55 7.06 -12.28 12.22
N PHE A 56 5.93 -12.52 12.88
CA PHE A 56 5.88 -12.99 14.28
C PHE A 56 5.59 -14.47 14.43
N LYS A 57 5.22 -15.18 13.34
CA LYS A 57 4.78 -16.58 13.34
C LYS A 57 3.54 -16.80 14.22
N GLU A 58 2.76 -15.76 14.41
CA GLU A 58 1.51 -15.73 15.17
C GLU A 58 0.43 -15.06 14.31
N GLU A 59 -0.82 -15.48 14.48
CA GLU A 59 -1.96 -14.81 13.86
C GLU A 59 -2.48 -13.72 14.80
N LEU A 60 -2.26 -12.47 14.42
CA LEU A 60 -2.58 -11.28 15.20
C LEU A 60 -3.70 -10.47 14.55
N THR A 61 -4.36 -9.63 15.34
CA THR A 61 -5.17 -8.50 14.84
C THR A 61 -4.24 -7.33 14.48
N GLY A 62 -4.77 -6.34 13.74
CA GLY A 62 -4.01 -5.14 13.40
C GLY A 62 -3.45 -4.39 14.63
N PRO A 63 -4.27 -4.09 15.66
CA PRO A 63 -3.79 -3.47 16.89
C PRO A 63 -2.70 -4.27 17.62
N GLU A 64 -2.83 -5.59 17.70
CA GLU A 64 -1.80 -6.45 18.30
C GLU A 64 -0.48 -6.39 17.52
N TYR A 65 -0.56 -6.42 16.19
CA TYR A 65 0.61 -6.25 15.32
C TYR A 65 1.29 -4.89 15.56
N ALA A 66 0.52 -3.81 15.58
CA ALA A 66 1.02 -2.47 15.85
C ALA A 66 1.69 -2.38 17.22
N ALA A 67 1.05 -2.93 18.27
CA ALA A 67 1.57 -2.93 19.63
C ALA A 67 2.94 -3.60 19.73
N ARG A 68 3.21 -4.70 18.98
CA ARG A 68 4.52 -5.35 18.97
C ARG A 68 5.64 -4.39 18.51
N TYR A 69 5.39 -3.62 17.43
CA TYR A 69 6.37 -2.63 16.94
C TYR A 69 6.46 -1.39 17.83
N GLU A 70 5.35 -0.95 18.42
CA GLU A 70 5.37 0.14 19.40
C GLU A 70 6.20 -0.22 20.65
N GLU A 71 6.03 -1.41 21.17
CA GLU A 71 6.86 -1.93 22.28
C GLU A 71 8.35 -1.97 21.90
N GLU A 72 8.65 -2.36 20.66
CA GLU A 72 10.02 -2.40 20.17
C GLU A 72 10.62 -1.00 20.07
N VAL A 73 9.88 -0.03 19.51
CA VAL A 73 10.30 1.38 19.46
C VAL A 73 10.54 1.96 20.86
N LYS A 74 9.66 1.63 21.83
CA LYS A 74 9.82 2.03 23.24
C LYS A 74 11.05 1.39 23.88
N LYS A 75 11.28 0.10 23.68
CA LYS A 75 12.46 -0.62 24.19
C LYS A 75 13.79 -0.10 23.63
N LEU A 76 13.74 0.37 22.39
CA LEU A 76 14.90 0.97 21.69
C LEU A 76 15.05 2.47 21.99
N GLU A 77 14.19 3.03 22.84
CA GLU A 77 14.17 4.46 23.21
C GLU A 77 14.19 5.40 22.02
N ILE A 78 13.43 5.07 20.96
CA ILE A 78 13.34 5.90 19.75
C ILE A 78 12.34 7.03 19.98
N PRO A 79 12.74 8.30 19.89
CA PRO A 79 11.86 9.44 20.03
C PRO A 79 10.78 9.48 18.93
N TYR A 80 9.56 9.87 19.31
CA TYR A 80 8.49 10.14 18.38
C TYR A 80 7.64 11.34 18.83
N ARG A 81 7.02 12.03 17.86
CA ARG A 81 6.10 13.14 18.10
C ARG A 81 4.76 12.81 17.48
N LEU A 82 3.74 12.76 18.31
CA LEU A 82 2.33 12.60 17.91
C LEU A 82 1.69 13.97 17.61
N ASN A 83 0.53 13.98 16.94
CA ASN A 83 -0.17 15.20 16.55
C ASN A 83 0.73 16.20 15.79
N SER A 84 1.69 15.68 15.04
CA SER A 84 2.72 16.43 14.33
C SER A 84 2.56 16.23 12.83
N MET A 85 1.93 17.20 12.16
CA MET A 85 1.65 17.15 10.73
C MET A 85 2.80 17.76 9.95
N VAL A 86 3.41 16.96 9.08
CA VAL A 86 4.40 17.44 8.11
C VAL A 86 3.65 18.12 6.97
N LEU A 87 3.97 19.40 6.73
CA LEU A 87 3.33 20.23 5.72
C LEU A 87 4.12 20.27 4.41
N ASP A 88 5.44 20.26 4.49
CA ASP A 88 6.33 20.32 3.33
C ASP A 88 7.68 19.69 3.64
N ILE A 89 8.35 19.22 2.59
CA ILE A 89 9.72 18.72 2.61
C ILE A 89 10.41 19.23 1.35
N ASN A 90 11.54 19.93 1.51
CA ASN A 90 12.31 20.40 0.37
C ASN A 90 13.47 19.43 -0.02
N LYS A 91 14.14 19.74 -1.14
CA LYS A 91 15.25 18.92 -1.67
C LYS A 91 16.47 18.88 -0.73
N ASP A 92 16.61 19.90 0.10
CA ASP A 92 17.69 19.97 1.10
C ASP A 92 17.36 19.18 2.37
N LYS A 93 16.27 18.43 2.37
CA LYS A 93 15.79 17.63 3.51
C LYS A 93 15.43 18.48 4.73
N GLU A 94 14.88 19.66 4.49
CA GLU A 94 14.25 20.50 5.50
C GLU A 94 12.76 20.22 5.53
N ILE A 95 12.26 19.91 6.72
CA ILE A 95 10.91 19.42 6.98
C ILE A 95 10.16 20.49 7.75
N THR A 96 9.08 21.00 7.18
CA THR A 96 8.16 21.92 7.85
C THR A 96 7.08 21.11 8.57
N VAL A 97 7.01 21.25 9.88
CA VAL A 97 6.08 20.52 10.76
C VAL A 97 5.21 21.48 11.53
N VAL A 98 3.95 21.13 11.72
CA VAL A 98 3.04 21.84 12.62
C VAL A 98 2.48 20.90 13.69
N SER A 99 2.51 21.33 14.93
CA SER A 99 1.87 20.65 16.05
C SER A 99 1.13 21.64 16.96
N ARG A 100 0.27 21.12 17.83
CA ARG A 100 -0.43 22.00 18.80
C ARG A 100 0.50 22.51 19.91
N SER A 101 1.49 21.72 20.29
CA SER A 101 2.41 22.04 21.39
C SER A 101 3.48 23.03 20.97
N GLU A 102 4.08 22.83 19.79
CA GLU A 102 5.28 23.58 19.37
C GLU A 102 4.99 24.61 18.26
N GLY A 103 3.75 24.60 17.70
CA GLY A 103 3.41 25.46 16.56
C GLY A 103 4.09 24.99 15.28
N LEU A 104 4.60 25.95 14.50
CA LEU A 104 5.31 25.70 13.24
C LEU A 104 6.82 25.61 13.50
N GLU A 105 7.42 24.50 13.13
CA GLU A 105 8.84 24.22 13.27
C GLU A 105 9.49 23.82 11.96
N LEU A 106 10.80 24.03 11.88
CA LEU A 106 11.65 23.58 10.78
C LEU A 106 12.68 22.59 11.32
N ILE A 107 12.65 21.36 10.81
CA ILE A 107 13.55 20.26 11.16
C ILE A 107 14.44 19.95 9.97
N LYS A 108 15.74 19.81 10.19
CA LYS A 108 16.73 19.37 9.20
C LYS A 108 17.10 17.91 9.44
N ALA A 109 17.04 17.08 8.40
CA ALA A 109 17.45 15.69 8.48
C ALA A 109 18.67 15.41 7.59
N LYS A 110 19.54 14.47 8.01
CA LYS A 110 20.55 13.90 7.10
C LYS A 110 19.90 12.90 6.16
N ALA A 111 19.01 12.06 6.69
CA ALA A 111 18.20 11.13 5.90
C ALA A 111 16.72 11.24 6.25
N ILE A 112 15.84 10.99 5.27
CA ILE A 112 14.38 10.95 5.44
C ILE A 112 13.86 9.59 4.99
N ILE A 113 12.96 9.00 5.77
CA ILE A 113 12.21 7.80 5.38
C ILE A 113 10.75 8.20 5.21
N LEU A 114 10.25 8.09 4.00
CA LEU A 114 8.86 8.34 3.64
C LEU A 114 8.04 7.08 3.93
N ALA A 115 7.13 7.15 4.93
CA ALA A 115 6.29 6.04 5.38
C ALA A 115 4.82 6.46 5.58
N MET A 116 4.34 7.43 4.78
CA MET A 116 3.03 8.07 4.91
C MET A 116 1.86 7.17 4.50
N GLY A 117 2.12 5.98 3.97
CA GLY A 117 1.09 5.04 3.57
C GLY A 117 0.31 5.45 2.33
N CYS A 118 -1.00 5.17 2.32
CA CYS A 118 -1.90 5.45 1.21
C CYS A 118 -3.25 5.95 1.72
N ARG A 119 -4.04 6.51 0.81
CA ARG A 119 -5.45 6.88 1.02
C ARG A 119 -6.35 6.14 0.06
N GLU A 120 -7.60 5.96 0.44
CA GLU A 120 -8.60 5.38 -0.44
C GLU A 120 -9.02 6.37 -1.54
N ARG A 121 -9.37 5.83 -2.69
CA ARG A 121 -9.91 6.62 -3.80
C ARG A 121 -11.28 7.17 -3.44
N PRO A 122 -11.48 8.49 -3.33
CA PRO A 122 -12.73 9.09 -2.93
C PRO A 122 -13.76 9.07 -4.07
N ARG A 123 -15.04 9.25 -3.71
CA ARG A 123 -16.15 9.29 -4.68
C ARG A 123 -15.90 10.28 -5.83
N GLY A 124 -15.33 11.44 -5.54
CA GLY A 124 -15.04 12.45 -6.57
C GLY A 124 -14.10 11.97 -7.66
N ALA A 125 -13.12 11.12 -7.33
CA ALA A 125 -12.19 10.52 -8.29
C ALA A 125 -12.81 9.38 -9.12
N LEU A 126 -13.96 8.84 -8.68
CA LEU A 126 -14.67 7.76 -9.38
C LEU A 126 -15.70 8.28 -10.37
N ASN A 127 -16.04 9.56 -10.31
CA ASN A 127 -17.05 10.21 -11.18
C ASN A 127 -18.41 9.46 -11.22
N ILE A 128 -18.83 8.88 -10.08
CA ILE A 128 -20.10 8.18 -10.01
C ILE A 128 -21.27 9.17 -10.23
N PRO A 129 -22.19 8.89 -11.18
CA PRO A 129 -23.35 9.73 -11.41
C PRO A 129 -24.32 9.80 -10.24
N GLY A 130 -25.21 10.80 -10.25
CA GLY A 130 -26.25 10.98 -9.25
C GLY A 130 -25.91 12.00 -8.16
N TYR A 131 -26.69 11.99 -7.09
CA TYR A 131 -26.56 12.94 -5.98
C TYR A 131 -25.31 12.69 -5.13
N ARG A 132 -25.00 13.65 -4.24
CA ARG A 132 -23.88 13.59 -3.28
C ARG A 132 -24.39 13.76 -1.84
N PRO A 133 -25.28 12.91 -1.37
CA PRO A 133 -25.84 12.99 -0.02
C PRO A 133 -24.86 12.44 1.03
N ALA A 134 -25.23 12.59 2.31
CA ALA A 134 -24.64 11.80 3.39
C ALA A 134 -24.89 10.29 3.17
N GLY A 135 -24.06 9.43 3.77
CA GLY A 135 -24.17 7.98 3.62
C GLY A 135 -23.27 7.39 2.55
N ILE A 136 -22.39 8.19 1.92
CA ILE A 136 -21.36 7.71 1.01
C ILE A 136 -20.03 7.79 1.76
N TYR A 137 -19.37 6.64 1.98
CA TYR A 137 -18.09 6.54 2.68
C TYR A 137 -17.13 5.68 1.88
N THR A 138 -15.83 5.92 2.03
CA THR A 138 -14.84 4.90 1.68
C THR A 138 -14.89 3.78 2.73
N ALA A 139 -14.54 2.56 2.36
CA ALA A 139 -14.64 1.41 3.27
C ALA A 139 -13.75 1.58 4.52
N GLY A 140 -12.54 2.15 4.38
CA GLY A 140 -11.65 2.42 5.50
C GLY A 140 -12.14 3.55 6.39
N THR A 141 -12.81 4.60 5.84
CA THR A 141 -13.47 5.61 6.67
C THR A 141 -14.60 4.99 7.50
N ALA A 142 -15.43 4.14 6.89
CA ALA A 142 -16.46 3.40 7.60
C ALA A 142 -15.87 2.49 8.68
N GLN A 143 -14.74 1.84 8.38
CA GLN A 143 -14.00 1.00 9.32
C GLN A 143 -13.53 1.80 10.54
N ARG A 144 -12.97 2.99 10.33
CA ARG A 144 -12.55 3.88 11.43
C ARG A 144 -13.75 4.30 12.29
N LEU A 145 -14.81 4.78 11.66
CA LEU A 145 -16.02 5.22 12.37
C LEU A 145 -16.60 4.11 13.24
N MET A 146 -16.64 2.87 12.73
CA MET A 146 -17.20 1.74 13.46
C MET A 146 -16.25 1.19 14.52
N ASN A 147 -14.97 0.96 14.17
CA ASN A 147 -14.04 0.22 15.02
C ASN A 147 -13.32 1.10 16.06
N ILE A 148 -13.14 2.40 15.76
CA ILE A 148 -12.47 3.36 16.66
C ILE A 148 -13.47 4.28 17.34
N GLU A 149 -14.40 4.86 16.55
CA GLU A 149 -15.33 5.87 17.05
C GLU A 149 -16.63 5.28 17.60
N GLY A 150 -16.91 3.99 17.36
CA GLY A 150 -18.14 3.31 17.80
C GLY A 150 -19.42 3.77 17.10
N HIS A 151 -19.31 4.33 15.90
CA HIS A 151 -20.43 4.88 15.14
C HIS A 151 -20.85 3.98 13.99
N MET A 152 -22.10 3.51 14.00
CA MET A 152 -22.68 2.79 12.87
C MET A 152 -22.94 3.76 11.71
N VAL A 153 -22.39 3.46 10.53
CA VAL A 153 -22.50 4.35 9.36
C VAL A 153 -23.81 4.20 8.57
N GLY A 154 -24.50 3.09 8.75
CA GLY A 154 -25.83 2.83 8.13
C GLY A 154 -26.36 1.44 8.42
N LYS A 155 -27.59 1.15 7.95
CA LYS A 155 -28.32 -0.10 8.21
C LYS A 155 -28.52 -0.94 6.98
N GLU A 156 -28.75 -0.34 5.83
CA GLU A 156 -28.96 -1.00 4.53
C GLU A 156 -27.85 -0.57 3.59
N VAL A 157 -26.94 -1.48 3.22
CA VAL A 157 -25.63 -1.13 2.66
C VAL A 157 -25.42 -1.76 1.29
N VAL A 158 -24.95 -0.97 0.34
CA VAL A 158 -24.36 -1.42 -0.92
C VAL A 158 -22.86 -1.11 -0.88
N ILE A 159 -22.03 -2.04 -1.35
CA ILE A 159 -20.58 -1.87 -1.41
C ILE A 159 -20.13 -1.90 -2.87
N LEU A 160 -19.37 -0.92 -3.30
CA LEU A 160 -18.71 -0.89 -4.61
C LEU A 160 -17.21 -1.18 -4.43
N GLY A 161 -16.76 -2.25 -5.08
CA GLY A 161 -15.40 -2.77 -5.02
C GLY A 161 -15.27 -3.97 -4.08
N SER A 162 -14.63 -5.01 -4.57
CA SER A 162 -14.41 -6.29 -3.87
C SER A 162 -12.94 -6.47 -3.44
N GLY A 163 -12.23 -5.37 -3.19
CA GLY A 163 -10.95 -5.42 -2.50
C GLY A 163 -11.10 -5.87 -1.04
N ASP A 164 -10.01 -6.29 -0.39
CA ASP A 164 -10.07 -6.86 0.96
C ASP A 164 -10.79 -5.99 1.98
N ILE A 165 -10.58 -4.67 1.95
CA ILE A 165 -11.26 -3.74 2.90
C ILE A 165 -12.78 -3.79 2.69
N GLY A 166 -13.25 -3.81 1.43
CA GLY A 166 -14.68 -3.90 1.11
C GLY A 166 -15.29 -5.21 1.60
N LEU A 167 -14.60 -6.33 1.40
CA LEU A 167 -15.04 -7.67 1.86
C LEU A 167 -15.09 -7.73 3.40
N ILE A 168 -14.04 -7.26 4.06
CA ILE A 168 -13.96 -7.22 5.52
C ILE A 168 -15.06 -6.34 6.10
N MET A 169 -15.35 -5.19 5.47
CA MET A 169 -16.41 -4.31 5.92
C MET A 169 -17.81 -4.89 5.66
N ALA A 170 -18.01 -5.67 4.58
CA ALA A 170 -19.25 -6.39 4.38
C ALA A 170 -19.56 -7.32 5.58
N ARG A 171 -18.59 -8.14 5.97
CA ARG A 171 -18.68 -8.99 7.16
C ARG A 171 -18.87 -8.16 8.44
N ARG A 172 -18.04 -7.13 8.63
CA ARG A 172 -18.06 -6.32 9.86
C ARG A 172 -19.41 -5.65 10.07
N MET A 173 -19.97 -5.02 9.05
CA MET A 173 -21.27 -4.37 9.14
C MET A 173 -22.40 -5.35 9.40
N THR A 174 -22.33 -6.54 8.80
CA THR A 174 -23.33 -7.61 9.04
C THR A 174 -23.28 -8.07 10.51
N LEU A 175 -22.09 -8.23 11.08
CA LEU A 175 -21.93 -8.60 12.50
C LEU A 175 -22.46 -7.54 13.45
N GLU A 176 -22.44 -6.26 13.06
CA GLU A 176 -23.03 -5.15 13.82
C GLU A 176 -24.52 -4.92 13.53
N GLY A 177 -25.15 -5.82 12.78
CA GLY A 177 -26.58 -5.80 12.55
C GLY A 177 -27.06 -5.00 11.34
N ALA A 178 -26.16 -4.52 10.48
CA ALA A 178 -26.56 -3.97 9.18
C ALA A 178 -26.87 -5.07 8.17
N LYS A 179 -27.69 -4.74 7.18
CA LYS A 179 -27.95 -5.61 6.03
C LYS A 179 -27.14 -5.18 4.84
N VAL A 180 -26.11 -5.94 4.51
CA VAL A 180 -25.37 -5.73 3.27
C VAL A 180 -26.14 -6.40 2.11
N LYS A 181 -26.64 -5.59 1.19
CA LYS A 181 -27.49 -6.05 0.08
C LYS A 181 -26.68 -6.74 -1.01
N VAL A 182 -25.53 -6.18 -1.34
CA VAL A 182 -24.68 -6.63 -2.44
C VAL A 182 -23.29 -6.00 -2.35
N VAL A 183 -22.29 -6.74 -2.82
CA VAL A 183 -20.98 -6.22 -3.18
C VAL A 183 -20.89 -6.24 -4.71
N ALA A 184 -20.65 -5.08 -5.34
CA ALA A 184 -20.50 -4.94 -6.78
C ALA A 184 -19.02 -4.72 -7.11
N GLU A 185 -18.54 -5.37 -8.17
CA GLU A 185 -17.16 -5.27 -8.64
C GLU A 185 -17.14 -4.94 -10.14
N LEU A 186 -16.40 -3.90 -10.51
CA LEU A 186 -16.25 -3.46 -11.90
C LEU A 186 -15.57 -4.52 -12.77
N MET A 187 -14.61 -5.24 -12.21
CA MET A 187 -13.84 -6.25 -12.92
C MET A 187 -14.61 -7.60 -13.00
N PRO A 188 -14.30 -8.46 -13.97
CA PRO A 188 -14.87 -9.81 -14.05
C PRO A 188 -14.29 -10.78 -13.00
N TYR A 189 -13.53 -10.28 -12.04
CA TYR A 189 -12.94 -11.01 -10.92
C TYR A 189 -12.85 -10.13 -9.68
N SER A 190 -12.84 -10.72 -8.50
CA SER A 190 -12.63 -10.00 -7.24
C SER A 190 -11.16 -9.62 -7.08
N GLY A 191 -10.91 -8.41 -6.58
CA GLY A 191 -9.57 -7.92 -6.23
C GLY A 191 -9.09 -8.35 -4.85
N GLY A 192 -9.95 -8.94 -4.01
CA GLY A 192 -9.61 -9.39 -2.67
C GLY A 192 -9.12 -10.84 -2.63
N LEU A 193 -8.48 -11.20 -1.52
CA LEU A 193 -7.98 -12.55 -1.28
C LEU A 193 -9.14 -13.57 -1.25
N LYS A 194 -8.92 -14.75 -1.84
CA LYS A 194 -9.94 -15.81 -1.92
C LYS A 194 -10.53 -16.19 -0.56
N ARG A 195 -9.71 -16.22 0.50
CA ARG A 195 -10.18 -16.48 1.86
C ARG A 195 -11.20 -15.44 2.33
N ASN A 196 -10.99 -14.16 1.98
CA ASN A 196 -11.90 -13.08 2.37
C ASN A 196 -13.22 -13.16 1.61
N ILE A 197 -13.24 -13.62 0.36
CA ILE A 197 -14.50 -13.89 -0.37
C ILE A 197 -15.32 -14.93 0.39
N VAL A 198 -14.71 -16.04 0.81
CA VAL A 198 -15.39 -17.10 1.57
C VAL A 198 -15.87 -16.57 2.92
N GLN A 199 -14.96 -16.07 3.75
CA GLN A 199 -15.24 -15.71 5.14
C GLN A 199 -16.08 -14.44 5.30
N CYS A 200 -16.08 -13.55 4.32
CA CYS A 200 -16.76 -12.27 4.43
C CYS A 200 -18.05 -12.18 3.60
N LEU A 201 -18.19 -12.97 2.56
CA LEU A 201 -19.39 -12.97 1.74
C LEU A 201 -20.15 -14.30 1.78
N ASN A 202 -19.50 -15.43 1.46
CA ASN A 202 -20.19 -16.73 1.35
C ASN A 202 -20.76 -17.17 2.70
N ASP A 203 -20.01 -17.02 3.78
CA ASP A 203 -20.45 -17.38 5.14
C ASP A 203 -21.61 -16.51 5.66
N PHE A 204 -21.92 -15.40 5.00
CA PHE A 204 -22.97 -14.45 5.35
C PHE A 204 -24.05 -14.31 4.26
N ASP A 205 -24.03 -15.15 3.23
CA ASP A 205 -24.94 -15.11 2.08
C ASP A 205 -25.02 -13.73 1.39
N ILE A 206 -23.90 -12.99 1.36
CA ILE A 206 -23.82 -11.67 0.73
C ILE A 206 -23.50 -11.86 -0.76
N PRO A 207 -24.38 -11.39 -1.69
CA PRO A 207 -24.15 -11.55 -3.12
C PRO A 207 -22.94 -10.73 -3.61
N LEU A 208 -22.09 -11.36 -4.44
CA LEU A 208 -21.03 -10.69 -5.20
C LEU A 208 -21.42 -10.60 -6.67
N LYS A 209 -21.52 -9.37 -7.19
CA LYS A 209 -21.80 -9.11 -8.60
C LYS A 209 -20.54 -8.60 -9.30
N LEU A 210 -19.92 -9.46 -10.08
CA LEU A 210 -18.77 -9.13 -10.92
C LEU A 210 -19.24 -8.43 -12.21
N SER A 211 -18.38 -7.63 -12.83
CA SER A 211 -18.69 -6.82 -14.02
C SER A 211 -19.90 -5.90 -13.79
N HIS A 212 -19.99 -5.27 -12.61
CA HIS A 212 -21.05 -4.32 -12.27
C HIS A 212 -20.47 -3.03 -11.68
N THR A 213 -21.16 -1.92 -11.93
CA THR A 213 -20.79 -0.62 -11.34
C THR A 213 -22.02 0.17 -10.92
N VAL A 214 -21.82 1.19 -10.09
CA VAL A 214 -22.87 2.13 -9.70
C VAL A 214 -23.06 3.16 -10.81
N VAL A 215 -24.29 3.26 -11.31
CA VAL A 215 -24.67 4.20 -12.40
C VAL A 215 -25.57 5.33 -11.91
N ASN A 216 -26.16 5.21 -10.71
CA ASN A 216 -26.93 6.31 -10.12
C ASN A 216 -26.94 6.21 -8.57
N ILE A 217 -26.97 7.38 -7.93
CA ILE A 217 -27.13 7.54 -6.47
C ILE A 217 -28.35 8.43 -6.23
N GLU A 218 -29.30 7.93 -5.46
CA GLU A 218 -30.52 8.63 -5.11
C GLU A 218 -30.50 9.17 -3.68
N GLY A 219 -31.26 10.27 -3.46
CA GLY A 219 -31.37 10.94 -2.18
C GLY A 219 -30.56 12.24 -2.12
N LYS A 220 -31.18 13.30 -1.62
CA LYS A 220 -30.55 14.65 -1.53
C LYS A 220 -29.81 14.85 -0.22
N GLU A 221 -30.42 14.49 0.91
CA GLU A 221 -29.83 14.65 2.25
C GLU A 221 -29.00 13.42 2.65
N ARG A 222 -29.58 12.24 2.45
CA ARG A 222 -28.94 10.93 2.66
C ARG A 222 -29.23 9.99 1.50
N VAL A 223 -28.37 9.01 1.27
CA VAL A 223 -28.59 7.95 0.31
C VAL A 223 -29.93 7.27 0.60
N LYS A 224 -30.77 7.10 -0.43
CA LYS A 224 -32.04 6.38 -0.39
C LYS A 224 -32.04 5.16 -1.28
N GLY A 225 -31.17 5.17 -2.28
CA GLY A 225 -31.04 4.04 -3.21
C GLY A 225 -29.81 4.17 -4.10
N ILE A 226 -29.41 3.03 -4.63
CA ILE A 226 -28.28 2.89 -5.57
C ILE A 226 -28.75 2.06 -6.75
N THR A 227 -28.42 2.50 -7.95
CA THR A 227 -28.65 1.70 -9.16
C THR A 227 -27.31 1.14 -9.64
N LEU A 228 -27.22 -0.18 -9.77
CA LEU A 228 -26.13 -0.89 -10.40
C LEU A 228 -26.45 -1.17 -11.87
N ALA A 229 -25.45 -1.28 -12.73
CA ALA A 229 -25.57 -1.83 -14.06
C ALA A 229 -24.42 -2.76 -14.39
N GLN A 230 -24.66 -3.74 -15.22
CA GLN A 230 -23.61 -4.58 -15.77
C GLN A 230 -22.70 -3.76 -16.68
N VAL A 231 -21.42 -4.09 -16.73
CA VAL A 231 -20.45 -3.43 -17.63
C VAL A 231 -19.93 -4.41 -18.68
N GLY A 232 -19.69 -3.87 -19.87
CA GLY A 232 -19.05 -4.58 -20.97
C GLY A 232 -17.53 -4.72 -20.80
N PRO A 233 -16.87 -5.38 -21.77
CA PRO A 233 -15.40 -5.49 -21.79
C PRO A 233 -14.69 -4.12 -21.84
N ASP A 234 -15.34 -3.09 -22.36
CA ASP A 234 -14.86 -1.71 -22.37
C ASP A 234 -15.08 -0.96 -21.05
N ARG A 235 -15.61 -1.68 -20.03
CA ARG A 235 -15.96 -1.16 -18.69
C ARG A 235 -17.03 -0.09 -18.70
N LYS A 236 -17.84 -0.02 -19.75
CA LYS A 236 -18.98 0.89 -19.80
C LYS A 236 -20.27 0.17 -19.42
N PRO A 237 -21.19 0.88 -18.73
CA PRO A 237 -22.50 0.31 -18.38
C PRO A 237 -23.28 -0.12 -19.64
N ILE A 238 -23.92 -1.28 -19.55
CA ILE A 238 -24.79 -1.83 -20.60
C ILE A 238 -26.22 -1.37 -20.31
N PRO A 239 -26.86 -0.56 -21.20
CA PRO A 239 -28.24 -0.12 -21.03
C PRO A 239 -29.22 -1.28 -20.94
N GLY A 240 -30.22 -1.16 -20.05
CA GLY A 240 -31.23 -2.19 -19.83
C GLY A 240 -30.84 -3.30 -18.85
N THR A 241 -29.68 -3.15 -18.19
CA THR A 241 -29.21 -4.08 -17.14
C THR A 241 -29.25 -3.45 -15.75
N GLU A 242 -29.94 -2.32 -15.62
CA GLU A 242 -30.03 -1.57 -14.38
C GLU A 242 -30.79 -2.33 -13.29
N GLU A 243 -30.22 -2.41 -12.10
CA GLU A 243 -30.83 -3.00 -10.92
C GLU A 243 -30.82 -1.97 -9.78
N HIS A 244 -31.99 -1.72 -9.22
CA HIS A 244 -32.15 -0.78 -8.10
C HIS A 244 -32.05 -1.49 -6.75
N TYR A 245 -31.36 -0.85 -5.80
CA TYR A 245 -31.23 -1.29 -4.42
C TYR A 245 -31.61 -0.16 -3.47
N ASP A 246 -32.71 -0.32 -2.73
CA ASP A 246 -33.00 0.55 -1.59
C ASP A 246 -31.91 0.37 -0.54
N CYS A 247 -31.24 1.47 -0.17
CA CYS A 247 -30.19 1.48 0.84
C CYS A 247 -30.00 2.88 1.40
N ASP A 248 -29.41 2.97 2.58
CA ASP A 248 -29.07 4.23 3.24
C ASP A 248 -27.58 4.54 3.22
N THR A 249 -26.78 3.60 2.71
CA THR A 249 -25.31 3.69 2.72
C THR A 249 -24.67 3.04 1.50
N LEU A 250 -23.73 3.75 0.89
CA LEU A 250 -22.80 3.26 -0.13
C LEU A 250 -21.39 3.27 0.42
N LEU A 251 -20.75 2.10 0.47
CA LEU A 251 -19.31 1.99 0.75
C LEU A 251 -18.52 1.87 -0.54
N LEU A 252 -17.39 2.55 -0.60
CA LEU A 252 -16.47 2.56 -1.73
C LEU A 252 -15.15 1.87 -1.35
N SER A 253 -14.85 0.74 -1.99
CA SER A 253 -13.60 0.00 -1.87
C SER A 253 -12.90 -0.10 -3.24
N CYS A 254 -12.68 1.06 -3.87
CA CYS A 254 -12.30 1.16 -5.29
C CYS A 254 -10.81 1.46 -5.50
N GLY A 255 -9.97 0.93 -4.64
CA GLY A 255 -8.51 1.04 -4.73
C GLY A 255 -7.91 2.12 -3.85
N LEU A 256 -6.61 2.02 -3.67
CA LEU A 256 -5.77 2.85 -2.83
C LEU A 256 -4.86 3.74 -3.68
N ILE A 257 -4.52 4.90 -3.18
CA ILE A 257 -3.61 5.86 -3.79
C ILE A 257 -2.47 6.13 -2.81
N PRO A 258 -1.21 5.79 -3.14
CA PRO A 258 -0.05 6.16 -2.35
C PRO A 258 0.00 7.66 -2.04
N GLU A 259 0.30 8.01 -0.78
CA GLU A 259 0.23 9.38 -0.27
C GLU A 259 1.52 10.13 -0.55
N ASN A 260 1.62 10.75 -1.72
CA ASN A 260 2.87 11.27 -2.28
C ASN A 260 2.85 12.78 -2.60
N GLU A 261 2.02 13.59 -1.93
CA GLU A 261 2.06 15.05 -2.13
C GLU A 261 3.44 15.61 -1.73
N LEU A 262 3.92 15.29 -0.53
CA LEU A 262 5.24 15.71 -0.04
C LEU A 262 6.37 15.23 -0.97
N THR A 263 6.28 13.99 -1.43
CA THR A 263 7.29 13.38 -2.32
C THR A 263 7.37 14.12 -3.67
N ARG A 264 6.20 14.49 -4.23
CA ARG A 264 6.15 15.27 -5.48
C ARG A 264 6.68 16.69 -5.32
N ASN A 265 6.37 17.36 -4.20
CA ASN A 265 6.86 18.69 -3.89
C ASN A 265 8.39 18.73 -3.84
N MET A 266 9.03 17.67 -3.34
CA MET A 266 10.48 17.49 -3.37
C MET A 266 11.05 17.34 -4.79
N GLY A 267 10.21 17.05 -5.79
CA GLY A 267 10.63 16.78 -7.18
C GLY A 267 11.18 15.38 -7.40
N VAL A 268 10.82 14.40 -6.56
CA VAL A 268 11.16 12.98 -6.74
C VAL A 268 10.42 12.43 -7.96
N ALA A 269 11.10 11.65 -8.79
CA ALA A 269 10.49 10.96 -9.92
C ALA A 269 9.49 9.91 -9.45
N MET A 270 8.30 9.92 -10.06
CA MET A 270 7.19 9.05 -9.68
C MET A 270 6.96 7.95 -10.72
N ASN A 271 6.67 6.74 -10.25
CA ASN A 271 6.23 5.65 -11.12
C ASN A 271 4.76 5.88 -11.54
N PRO A 272 4.45 5.98 -12.84
CA PRO A 272 3.10 6.27 -13.31
C PRO A 272 2.10 5.14 -13.02
N VAL A 273 2.56 3.91 -12.81
CA VAL A 273 1.71 2.74 -12.56
C VAL A 273 1.36 2.61 -11.07
N THR A 274 2.34 2.71 -10.20
CA THR A 274 2.14 2.59 -8.74
C THR A 274 1.70 3.90 -8.11
N SER A 275 2.00 5.06 -8.73
CA SER A 275 1.90 6.39 -8.13
C SER A 275 2.80 6.59 -6.91
N GLY A 276 3.74 5.69 -6.68
CA GLY A 276 4.82 5.79 -5.69
C GLY A 276 6.10 6.37 -6.28
N PRO A 277 7.09 6.71 -5.46
CA PRO A 277 8.40 7.16 -5.95
C PRO A 277 9.15 6.06 -6.70
N MET A 278 9.98 6.46 -7.66
CA MET A 278 10.99 5.58 -8.24
C MET A 278 12.11 5.37 -7.22
N VAL A 279 12.50 4.11 -6.99
CA VAL A 279 13.56 3.76 -6.03
C VAL A 279 14.54 2.74 -6.60
N ASN A 280 15.75 2.74 -6.05
CA ASN A 280 16.75 1.72 -6.30
C ASN A 280 16.63 0.52 -5.33
N ASP A 281 17.54 -0.45 -5.43
CA ASP A 281 17.60 -1.65 -4.58
C ASP A 281 17.75 -1.39 -3.08
N ARG A 282 18.16 -0.17 -2.70
CA ARG A 282 18.23 0.29 -1.30
C ARG A 282 16.97 0.99 -0.83
N LEU A 283 15.94 1.07 -1.68
CA LEU A 283 14.70 1.84 -1.48
C LEU A 283 14.97 3.36 -1.38
N GLU A 284 16.10 3.82 -1.90
CA GLU A 284 16.46 5.22 -2.01
C GLU A 284 15.87 5.81 -3.28
N THR A 285 15.31 7.01 -3.18
CA THR A 285 14.73 7.75 -4.31
C THR A 285 15.83 8.42 -5.15
N GLY A 286 15.43 9.18 -6.17
CA GLY A 286 16.37 10.01 -6.92
C GLY A 286 17.00 11.16 -6.13
N ILE A 287 16.55 11.43 -4.90
CA ILE A 287 17.15 12.39 -3.98
C ILE A 287 17.94 11.61 -2.94
N GLU A 288 19.25 11.90 -2.88
CA GLU A 288 20.17 11.21 -2.00
C GLU A 288 19.79 11.37 -0.51
N GLY A 289 19.77 10.23 0.21
CA GLY A 289 19.36 10.17 1.62
C GLY A 289 17.85 10.25 1.82
N VAL A 290 17.02 10.14 0.77
CA VAL A 290 15.57 10.06 0.88
C VAL A 290 15.10 8.67 0.44
N PHE A 291 14.54 7.93 1.39
CA PHE A 291 14.06 6.56 1.23
C PHE A 291 12.54 6.50 1.28
N ALA A 292 11.95 5.48 0.67
CA ALA A 292 10.50 5.26 0.73
C ALA A 292 10.18 3.79 0.96
N CYS A 293 9.16 3.48 1.77
CA CYS A 293 8.76 2.12 2.07
C CYS A 293 7.28 2.00 2.43
N GLY A 294 6.72 0.82 2.24
CA GLY A 294 5.33 0.52 2.50
C GLY A 294 4.39 1.14 1.47
N ASN A 295 3.14 1.40 1.86
CA ASN A 295 2.10 1.77 0.90
C ASN A 295 2.27 3.14 0.23
N VAL A 296 3.18 3.97 0.70
CA VAL A 296 3.59 5.19 -0.02
C VAL A 296 4.41 4.87 -1.27
N LEU A 297 5.14 3.76 -1.27
CA LEU A 297 5.95 3.27 -2.39
C LEU A 297 5.10 2.46 -3.37
N HIS A 298 4.45 1.42 -2.90
CA HIS A 298 3.43 0.65 -3.62
C HIS A 298 2.51 -0.07 -2.63
N VAL A 299 1.26 -0.32 -3.04
CA VAL A 299 0.27 -0.94 -2.14
C VAL A 299 0.57 -2.42 -1.96
N HIS A 300 0.71 -2.84 -0.71
CA HIS A 300 0.95 -4.23 -0.31
C HIS A 300 -0.34 -4.97 0.07
N ASP A 301 -0.34 -6.30 -0.05
CA ASP A 301 -1.43 -7.17 0.39
C ASP A 301 -1.30 -7.54 1.87
N LEU A 302 -0.06 -7.68 2.34
CA LEU A 302 0.25 -8.12 3.69
C LEU A 302 1.15 -7.10 4.40
N VAL A 303 0.80 -6.76 5.63
CA VAL A 303 1.60 -5.85 6.46
C VAL A 303 2.98 -6.44 6.79
N ASP A 304 3.11 -7.75 6.82
CA ASP A 304 4.39 -8.43 7.00
C ASP A 304 5.42 -8.00 5.94
N TYR A 305 4.99 -7.88 4.68
CA TYR A 305 5.84 -7.40 3.58
C TYR A 305 6.12 -5.90 3.66
N VAL A 306 5.18 -5.11 4.20
CA VAL A 306 5.41 -3.70 4.52
C VAL A 306 6.54 -3.55 5.53
N SER A 307 6.52 -4.34 6.60
CA SER A 307 7.52 -4.28 7.67
C SER A 307 8.89 -4.78 7.21
N GLU A 308 8.93 -5.84 6.39
CA GLU A 308 10.16 -6.36 5.77
C GLU A 308 10.83 -5.31 4.87
N GLU A 309 10.06 -4.69 3.99
CA GLU A 309 10.54 -3.63 3.09
C GLU A 309 11.00 -2.40 3.88
N ALA A 310 10.23 -2.01 4.89
CA ALA A 310 10.54 -0.88 5.73
C ALA A 310 11.82 -1.10 6.57
N ALA A 311 12.05 -2.32 7.03
CA ALA A 311 13.29 -2.66 7.71
C ALA A 311 14.51 -2.49 6.80
N LEU A 312 14.39 -2.84 5.50
CA LEU A 312 15.45 -2.60 4.52
C LEU A 312 15.71 -1.10 4.34
N ALA A 313 14.65 -0.28 4.24
CA ALA A 313 14.80 1.18 4.14
C ALA A 313 15.51 1.76 5.37
N GLY A 314 15.12 1.32 6.57
CA GLY A 314 15.75 1.73 7.83
C GLY A 314 17.24 1.37 7.92
N GLN A 315 17.60 0.13 7.55
CA GLN A 315 18.99 -0.32 7.49
C GLN A 315 19.83 0.53 6.52
N ASN A 316 19.29 0.84 5.35
CA ASN A 316 20.00 1.60 4.33
C ASN A 316 20.12 3.09 4.70
N ALA A 317 19.08 3.67 5.33
CA ALA A 317 19.16 5.02 5.89
C ALA A 317 20.25 5.12 6.97
N ALA A 318 20.35 4.13 7.87
CA ALA A 318 21.41 4.08 8.89
C ALA A 318 22.81 3.97 8.27
N LYS A 319 23.00 3.16 7.22
CA LYS A 319 24.26 3.06 6.47
C LYS A 319 24.61 4.39 5.83
N TYR A 320 23.63 5.04 5.18
CA TYR A 320 23.81 6.35 4.55
C TYR A 320 24.29 7.42 5.55
N VAL A 321 23.63 7.53 6.69
CA VAL A 321 24.01 8.51 7.72
C VAL A 321 25.44 8.29 8.24
N LYS A 322 25.88 7.04 8.35
CA LYS A 322 27.25 6.69 8.78
C LYS A 322 28.30 6.99 7.72
N SER A 323 28.02 6.75 6.44
CA SER A 323 28.97 6.97 5.34
C SER A 323 29.00 8.42 4.85
N GLY A 324 27.88 9.17 5.01
CA GLY A 324 27.70 10.53 4.50
C GLY A 324 27.38 10.59 3.01
N GLU A 325 27.45 9.48 2.29
CA GLU A 325 27.18 9.41 0.85
C GLU A 325 26.67 8.03 0.43
N THR A 326 25.97 7.98 -0.69
CA THR A 326 25.59 6.75 -1.35
C THR A 326 26.65 6.35 -2.38
N LYS A 327 27.35 5.24 -2.15
CA LYS A 327 28.23 4.66 -3.19
C LYS A 327 27.41 4.33 -4.41
N LYS A 328 27.84 4.81 -5.58
CA LYS A 328 27.20 4.53 -6.88
C LYS A 328 28.11 3.62 -7.67
N GLY A 329 27.62 2.43 -7.98
CA GLY A 329 28.24 1.49 -8.89
C GLY A 329 27.54 1.47 -10.25
N HIS A 330 27.64 0.33 -10.95
CA HIS A 330 26.96 0.11 -12.21
C HIS A 330 25.45 -0.08 -11.98
N SER A 331 24.63 0.76 -12.64
CA SER A 331 23.18 0.73 -12.50
C SER A 331 22.53 -0.15 -13.57
N VAL A 332 21.74 -1.13 -13.12
CA VAL A 332 20.92 -2.02 -13.97
C VAL A 332 19.45 -1.63 -13.85
N THR A 333 18.76 -1.47 -14.97
CA THR A 333 17.34 -1.14 -15.00
C THR A 333 16.48 -2.39 -14.85
N LEU A 334 15.44 -2.33 -14.02
CA LEU A 334 14.41 -3.37 -13.91
C LEU A 334 13.19 -2.98 -14.76
N LYS A 335 12.83 -3.84 -15.72
CA LYS A 335 11.66 -3.67 -16.58
C LYS A 335 10.57 -4.70 -16.30
N ALA A 336 9.34 -4.25 -16.48
CA ALA A 336 8.13 -5.07 -16.42
C ALA A 336 7.54 -5.22 -17.81
N GLU A 337 7.40 -6.45 -18.30
CA GLU A 337 6.89 -6.74 -19.65
C GLU A 337 5.90 -7.92 -19.64
N ASN A 338 5.23 -8.15 -20.75
CA ASN A 338 4.40 -9.32 -21.03
C ASN A 338 3.50 -9.75 -19.85
N GLY A 339 2.65 -8.83 -19.38
CA GLY A 339 1.69 -9.12 -18.33
C GLY A 339 2.13 -8.74 -16.91
N VAL A 340 3.37 -8.33 -16.70
CA VAL A 340 3.82 -7.67 -15.46
C VAL A 340 3.55 -6.17 -15.58
N ARG A 341 2.95 -5.56 -14.55
CA ARG A 341 2.55 -4.15 -14.58
C ARG A 341 3.64 -3.18 -14.18
N TYR A 342 4.43 -3.55 -13.19
CA TYR A 342 5.50 -2.75 -12.59
C TYR A 342 6.43 -3.65 -11.78
N THR A 343 7.61 -3.15 -11.47
CA THR A 343 8.56 -3.74 -10.53
C THR A 343 8.93 -2.73 -9.44
N VAL A 344 9.22 -3.20 -8.24
CA VAL A 344 9.84 -2.44 -7.16
C VAL A 344 10.97 -3.28 -6.60
N PRO A 345 12.22 -2.77 -6.61
CA PRO A 345 12.68 -1.46 -7.14
C PRO A 345 12.66 -1.38 -8.68
N GLN A 346 13.02 -0.21 -9.22
CA GLN A 346 13.15 0.03 -10.67
C GLN A 346 14.59 0.00 -11.17
N SER A 347 15.56 0.03 -10.27
CA SER A 347 16.98 -0.08 -10.62
C SER A 347 17.76 -0.81 -9.53
N ILE A 348 18.89 -1.38 -9.90
CA ILE A 348 19.82 -2.08 -9.01
C ILE A 348 21.20 -1.47 -9.19
N ASP A 349 21.90 -1.24 -8.10
CA ASP A 349 23.31 -0.94 -8.09
C ASP A 349 24.08 -2.25 -7.82
N THR A 350 24.71 -2.82 -8.84
CA THR A 350 25.31 -4.16 -8.77
C THR A 350 26.46 -4.27 -7.76
N GLU A 351 27.17 -3.18 -7.50
CA GLU A 351 28.27 -3.16 -6.54
C GLU A 351 27.78 -3.06 -5.10
N ALA A 352 26.75 -2.24 -4.89
CA ALA A 352 26.21 -1.96 -3.56
C ALA A 352 25.07 -2.90 -3.14
N MET A 353 24.57 -3.72 -4.05
CA MET A 353 23.50 -4.68 -3.82
C MET A 353 23.86 -5.67 -2.70
N ALA A 354 22.88 -5.98 -1.86
CA ALA A 354 22.96 -7.08 -0.90
C ALA A 354 23.04 -8.45 -1.62
N ASP A 355 23.45 -9.51 -0.92
CA ASP A 355 23.56 -10.87 -1.49
C ASP A 355 22.28 -11.33 -2.18
N LYS A 356 21.12 -10.87 -1.66
CA LYS A 356 19.80 -11.15 -2.21
C LYS A 356 18.97 -9.89 -2.25
N LEU A 357 18.23 -9.70 -3.35
CA LEU A 357 17.25 -8.64 -3.52
C LEU A 357 15.90 -9.27 -3.87
N THR A 358 14.87 -8.90 -3.10
CA THR A 358 13.49 -9.24 -3.42
C THR A 358 12.91 -8.16 -4.33
N VAL A 359 12.55 -8.52 -5.54
CA VAL A 359 11.82 -7.65 -6.48
C VAL A 359 10.35 -8.02 -6.41
N ARG A 360 9.50 -7.06 -6.04
CA ARG A 360 8.05 -7.21 -5.94
C ARG A 360 7.36 -6.62 -7.15
N PHE A 361 6.27 -7.26 -7.58
CA PHE A 361 5.49 -6.82 -8.74
C PHE A 361 4.06 -7.33 -8.69
N ARG A 362 3.20 -6.78 -9.55
CA ARG A 362 1.85 -7.29 -9.81
C ARG A 362 1.67 -7.56 -11.30
N VAL A 363 0.78 -8.49 -11.61
CA VAL A 363 0.38 -8.78 -12.98
C VAL A 363 -0.78 -7.89 -13.43
N ALA A 364 -0.96 -7.79 -14.75
CA ALA A 364 -1.95 -6.90 -15.36
C ALA A 364 -3.36 -7.52 -15.43
N ASP A 365 -3.46 -8.84 -15.44
CA ASP A 365 -4.72 -9.60 -15.60
C ASP A 365 -4.62 -10.93 -14.86
N VAL A 366 -5.72 -11.68 -14.81
CA VAL A 366 -5.73 -13.05 -14.29
C VAL A 366 -5.16 -14.00 -15.33
N TYR A 367 -4.01 -14.59 -15.00
CA TYR A 367 -3.35 -15.56 -15.87
C TYR A 367 -3.41 -16.96 -15.26
N LYS A 368 -3.67 -17.97 -16.11
CA LYS A 368 -3.65 -19.38 -15.72
C LYS A 368 -2.54 -20.10 -16.48
N ASN A 369 -1.84 -21.01 -15.77
CA ASN A 369 -0.78 -21.84 -16.31
C ASN A 369 0.26 -21.00 -17.09
N ARG A 370 0.87 -20.03 -16.38
CA ARG A 370 1.98 -19.24 -16.90
C ARG A 370 3.20 -19.35 -16.01
N SER A 371 4.35 -19.09 -16.61
CA SER A 371 5.60 -18.94 -15.89
C SER A 371 5.94 -17.47 -15.67
N ILE A 372 6.48 -17.16 -14.49
CA ILE A 372 7.20 -15.91 -14.23
C ILE A 372 8.64 -16.12 -14.68
N SER A 373 9.09 -15.35 -15.65
CA SER A 373 10.44 -15.42 -16.21
C SER A 373 11.25 -14.17 -15.86
N VAL A 374 12.54 -14.37 -15.61
CA VAL A 374 13.53 -13.31 -15.42
C VAL A 374 14.54 -13.42 -16.56
N CYS A 375 14.73 -12.32 -17.28
CA CYS A 375 15.68 -12.23 -18.39
C CYS A 375 16.74 -11.17 -18.07
N PHE A 376 18.00 -11.47 -18.40
CA PHE A 376 19.14 -10.56 -18.35
C PHE A 376 19.52 -10.18 -19.77
N ASP A 377 19.45 -8.90 -20.12
CA ASP A 377 19.66 -8.35 -21.47
C ASP A 377 18.96 -9.19 -22.57
N GLY A 378 17.73 -9.66 -22.27
CA GLY A 378 16.92 -10.47 -23.17
C GLY A 378 17.14 -12.00 -23.09
N GLU A 379 18.17 -12.47 -22.40
CA GLU A 379 18.42 -13.91 -22.17
C GLU A 379 17.67 -14.39 -20.93
N ARG A 380 16.87 -15.44 -21.03
CA ARG A 380 16.10 -16.00 -19.89
C ARG A 380 17.03 -16.78 -18.96
N VAL A 381 17.22 -16.23 -17.75
CA VAL A 381 18.09 -16.83 -16.70
C VAL A 381 17.31 -17.67 -15.68
N SER A 382 16.03 -17.40 -15.49
CA SER A 382 15.18 -18.22 -14.61
C SER A 382 13.72 -18.18 -15.02
N SER A 383 12.98 -19.24 -14.68
CA SER A 383 11.54 -19.34 -14.91
C SER A 383 10.88 -20.16 -13.81
N ARG A 384 9.70 -19.73 -13.35
CA ARG A 384 8.93 -20.40 -12.29
C ARG A 384 7.47 -20.52 -12.69
N LYS A 385 6.97 -21.75 -12.80
CA LYS A 385 5.57 -22.04 -13.14
C LYS A 385 4.60 -21.59 -12.04
N LYS A 386 3.51 -21.00 -12.46
CA LYS A 386 2.38 -20.57 -11.61
C LYS A 386 1.06 -21.09 -12.18
N ARG A 387 0.25 -21.71 -11.32
CA ARG A 387 -1.10 -22.18 -11.71
C ARG A 387 -2.03 -21.02 -11.98
N VAL A 388 -1.97 -20.00 -11.14
CA VAL A 388 -2.76 -18.76 -11.23
C VAL A 388 -1.90 -17.59 -10.82
N LEU A 389 -2.01 -16.50 -11.55
CA LEU A 389 -1.51 -15.18 -11.22
C LEU A 389 -2.70 -14.22 -11.24
N ALA A 390 -2.85 -13.38 -10.24
CA ALA A 390 -3.97 -12.45 -10.14
C ALA A 390 -3.49 -11.02 -9.80
N PRO A 391 -4.10 -9.96 -10.36
CA PRO A 391 -3.70 -8.56 -10.10
C PRO A 391 -3.82 -8.15 -8.63
N GLY A 392 -4.72 -8.80 -7.87
CA GLY A 392 -4.91 -8.58 -6.44
C GLY A 392 -3.78 -9.14 -5.57
N GLU A 393 -2.98 -10.09 -6.07
CA GLU A 393 -1.92 -10.74 -5.33
C GLU A 393 -0.55 -10.21 -5.75
N MET A 394 0.30 -9.90 -4.77
CA MET A 394 1.66 -9.44 -5.02
C MET A 394 2.57 -10.66 -5.25
N GLU A 395 3.28 -10.64 -6.36
CA GLU A 395 4.31 -11.62 -6.70
C GLU A 395 5.69 -11.07 -6.40
N GLN A 396 6.65 -12.02 -6.28
CA GLN A 396 8.04 -11.66 -6.06
C GLN A 396 9.01 -12.62 -6.76
N VAL A 397 10.16 -12.09 -7.15
CA VAL A 397 11.34 -12.84 -7.55
C VAL A 397 12.52 -12.43 -6.70
N ILE A 398 13.44 -13.36 -6.47
CA ILE A 398 14.67 -13.11 -5.71
C ILE A 398 15.82 -13.10 -6.73
N LEU A 399 16.51 -11.98 -6.81
CA LEU A 399 17.75 -11.83 -7.54
C LEU A 399 18.91 -12.02 -6.57
N THR A 400 19.95 -12.75 -6.98
CA THR A 400 21.15 -12.96 -6.17
C THR A 400 22.33 -12.23 -6.79
N LYS A 401 23.20 -11.68 -5.95
CA LYS A 401 24.44 -11.03 -6.40
C LYS A 401 25.27 -11.98 -7.23
N GLU A 402 25.41 -13.23 -6.78
CA GLU A 402 26.13 -14.30 -7.51
C GLU A 402 25.62 -14.52 -8.96
N SER A 403 24.29 -14.43 -9.16
CA SER A 403 23.73 -14.57 -10.52
C SER A 403 24.08 -13.40 -11.42
N MET A 404 24.19 -12.19 -10.86
CA MET A 404 24.49 -10.96 -11.60
C MET A 404 25.98 -10.81 -11.89
N GLU A 405 26.86 -11.31 -11.02
CA GLU A 405 28.33 -11.30 -11.22
C GLU A 405 28.76 -12.10 -12.46
N LYS A 406 27.91 -13.00 -12.94
CA LYS A 406 28.14 -13.74 -14.21
C LYS A 406 27.91 -12.86 -15.45
N TYR A 407 27.32 -11.69 -15.29
CA TYR A 407 26.98 -10.75 -16.37
C TYR A 407 27.53 -9.34 -16.03
N PRO A 408 28.84 -9.11 -16.14
CA PRO A 408 29.49 -7.88 -15.68
C PRO A 408 29.01 -6.61 -16.43
N ASP A 409 28.55 -6.78 -17.67
CA ASP A 409 28.05 -5.68 -18.53
C ASP A 409 26.52 -5.59 -18.55
N LEU A 410 25.82 -6.24 -17.61
CA LEU A 410 24.37 -6.29 -17.52
C LEU A 410 23.78 -4.89 -17.46
N LYS A 411 22.84 -4.57 -18.35
CA LYS A 411 22.18 -3.26 -18.44
C LYS A 411 20.73 -3.31 -17.97
N GLU A 412 20.09 -4.45 -18.23
CA GLU A 412 18.65 -4.59 -18.04
C GLU A 412 18.26 -5.95 -17.49
N ILE A 413 17.33 -5.95 -16.56
CA ILE A 413 16.65 -7.15 -16.08
C ILE A 413 15.17 -7.01 -16.39
N THR A 414 14.63 -7.90 -17.20
CA THR A 414 13.20 -7.94 -17.52
C THR A 414 12.50 -9.02 -16.69
N ILE A 415 11.39 -8.64 -16.04
CA ILE A 415 10.46 -9.57 -15.40
C ILE A 415 9.19 -9.62 -16.24
N CYS A 416 8.83 -10.82 -16.69
CA CYS A 416 7.70 -11.03 -17.57
C CYS A 416 6.93 -12.31 -17.25
N THR A 417 5.75 -12.50 -17.85
CA THR A 417 5.01 -13.76 -17.82
C THR A 417 5.03 -14.40 -19.20
N GLU A 418 5.24 -15.72 -19.23
CA GLU A 418 5.24 -16.51 -20.45
C GLU A 418 4.18 -17.60 -20.38
N VAL A 419 3.59 -17.96 -21.54
CA VAL A 419 2.70 -19.12 -21.63
C VAL A 419 3.57 -20.38 -21.53
N ASP A 420 3.19 -21.28 -20.64
CA ASP A 420 3.84 -22.60 -20.59
C ASP A 420 3.49 -23.34 -21.89
N GLU A 421 4.51 -23.74 -22.64
CA GLU A 421 4.39 -24.64 -23.79
C GLU A 421 4.07 -26.08 -23.35
#